data_d19273c183095d4942bff30ecfebee59
#
_entry.id   d19273c183095d4942bff30ecfebee59
#
_cell.length_a   1.000
_cell.length_b   1.000
_cell.length_c   1.000
_cell.angle_alpha   90.00
_cell.angle_beta   90.00
_cell.angle_gamma   90.00
#
_symmetry.space_group_name_H-M   'P 1'
#
loop_
_entity.id
_entity.type
_entity.pdbx_description
1 polymer ?
#
loop_
_entity_poly.entity_id
_entity_poly.type
_entity_poly.pdbx_seq_one_letter_code
_entity_poly.pdbx_strand_id
1 'polypeptide(L)'
;MDVIDIISIHSYPLWNGVAVEKALEMNQKDHKLISEKYPDKEVIFTECGWATMSNNKGMSSAQANEEYQVKYIESLWKWAKSEDIQVFIFEAFDEPWKGSDDSSEPEKHWGIYNVDRTRKLAWGRA
;
A
#
# COMPACT_ATOMS: atom_id res chain seq x y z
N MET A 1 8.32 15.85 -20.72
CA MET A 1 8.56 14.49 -20.12
C MET A 1 9.79 13.78 -20.70
N ASP A 2 10.64 14.49 -21.43
CA ASP A 2 11.82 13.88 -22.10
C ASP A 2 13.04 13.69 -21.19
N VAL A 3 12.92 14.13 -19.92
CA VAL A 3 14.01 14.10 -18.94
C VAL A 3 13.87 13.01 -17.87
N ILE A 4 12.84 12.17 -17.97
CA ILE A 4 12.60 11.07 -17.04
C ILE A 4 12.41 9.75 -17.80
N ASP A 5 12.88 8.66 -17.22
CA ASP A 5 12.76 7.31 -17.79
C ASP A 5 11.59 6.54 -17.18
N ILE A 6 11.36 6.72 -15.88
CA ILE A 6 10.35 6.00 -15.09
C ILE A 6 9.45 7.00 -14.37
N ILE A 7 8.16 6.71 -14.31
CA ILE A 7 7.18 7.43 -13.49
C ILE A 7 6.87 6.59 -12.27
N SER A 8 7.14 7.12 -11.09
CA SER A 8 6.76 6.49 -9.84
C SER A 8 5.46 7.09 -9.29
N ILE A 9 4.56 6.22 -8.84
CA ILE A 9 3.29 6.63 -8.24
C ILE A 9 3.14 6.04 -6.84
N HIS A 10 2.40 6.76 -5.98
CA HIS A 10 1.96 6.30 -4.68
C HIS A 10 0.45 6.09 -4.73
N SER A 11 -0.03 4.97 -4.23
CA SER A 11 -1.46 4.66 -4.21
C SER A 11 -1.83 3.94 -2.91
N TYR A 12 -2.69 4.59 -2.12
CA TYR A 12 -3.10 4.14 -0.79
C TYR A 12 -4.63 4.03 -0.69
N PRO A 13 -5.21 2.89 -1.09
CA PRO A 13 -6.66 2.72 -1.08
C PRO A 13 -7.29 2.95 0.30
N LEU A 14 -6.64 2.50 1.37
CA LEU A 14 -7.14 2.67 2.73
C LEU A 14 -7.25 4.16 3.13
N TRP A 15 -6.27 5.01 2.76
CA TRP A 15 -6.32 6.45 2.94
C TRP A 15 -7.50 7.11 2.21
N ASN A 16 -7.87 6.55 1.08
CA ASN A 16 -8.98 7.04 0.26
C ASN A 16 -10.35 6.47 0.70
N GLY A 17 -10.39 5.78 1.85
CA GLY A 17 -11.62 5.20 2.37
C GLY A 17 -12.15 4.00 1.58
N VAL A 18 -11.29 3.38 0.78
CA VAL A 18 -11.65 2.23 -0.05
C VAL A 18 -11.56 0.95 0.75
N ALA A 19 -12.62 0.14 0.74
CA ALA A 19 -12.63 -1.17 1.38
C ALA A 19 -11.66 -2.14 0.69
N VAL A 20 -11.13 -3.11 1.44
CA VAL A 20 -10.10 -4.04 0.95
C VAL A 20 -10.52 -4.81 -0.32
N GLU A 21 -11.81 -5.10 -0.47
CA GLU A 21 -12.40 -5.77 -1.66
C GLU A 21 -12.26 -4.95 -2.95
N LYS A 22 -12.11 -3.63 -2.82
CA LYS A 22 -12.00 -2.68 -3.94
C LYS A 22 -10.61 -2.05 -4.05
N ALA A 23 -9.72 -2.40 -3.15
CA ALA A 23 -8.40 -1.78 -3.07
C ALA A 23 -7.56 -1.99 -4.34
N LEU A 24 -7.54 -3.22 -4.86
CA LEU A 24 -6.82 -3.54 -6.09
C LEU A 24 -7.37 -2.78 -7.30
N GLU A 25 -8.69 -2.66 -7.41
CA GLU A 25 -9.35 -1.90 -8.49
C GLU A 25 -8.88 -0.43 -8.52
N MET A 26 -8.69 0.18 -7.35
CA MET A 26 -8.14 1.53 -7.25
C MET A 26 -6.68 1.58 -7.76
N ASN A 27 -5.80 0.67 -7.30
CA ASN A 27 -4.42 0.63 -7.78
C ASN A 27 -4.34 0.43 -9.30
N GLN A 28 -5.15 -0.47 -9.85
CA GLN A 28 -5.24 -0.70 -11.29
C GLN A 28 -5.66 0.55 -12.05
N LYS A 29 -6.65 1.27 -11.53
CA LYS A 29 -7.14 2.52 -12.12
C LYS A 29 -6.06 3.62 -12.09
N ASP A 30 -5.35 3.77 -10.96
CA ASP A 30 -4.29 4.76 -10.83
C ASP A 30 -3.15 4.47 -11.81
N HIS A 31 -2.70 3.21 -11.90
CA HIS A 31 -1.68 2.79 -12.86
C HIS A 31 -2.12 3.06 -14.30
N LYS A 32 -3.33 2.63 -14.67
CA LYS A 32 -3.89 2.80 -16.01
C LYS A 32 -3.95 4.27 -16.41
N LEU A 33 -4.43 5.13 -15.52
CA LEU A 33 -4.54 6.58 -15.78
C LEU A 33 -3.20 7.20 -16.19
N ILE A 34 -2.13 6.80 -15.54
CA ILE A 34 -0.79 7.35 -15.80
C ILE A 34 -0.15 6.68 -17.01
N SER A 35 -0.24 5.36 -17.14
CA SER A 35 0.35 4.62 -18.28
C SER A 35 -0.32 4.98 -19.62
N GLU A 36 -1.62 5.21 -19.66
CA GLU A 36 -2.31 5.68 -20.87
C GLU A 36 -1.90 7.11 -21.24
N LYS A 37 -1.63 7.96 -20.26
CA LYS A 37 -1.18 9.33 -20.50
C LYS A 37 0.27 9.41 -20.98
N TYR A 38 1.11 8.46 -20.58
CA TYR A 38 2.54 8.42 -20.89
C TYR A 38 2.94 7.02 -21.38
N PRO A 39 2.48 6.62 -22.58
CA PRO A 39 2.63 5.25 -23.07
C PRO A 39 4.08 4.82 -23.34
N ASP A 40 4.99 5.79 -23.48
CA ASP A 40 6.42 5.55 -23.71
C ASP A 40 7.23 5.47 -22.39
N LYS A 41 6.57 5.51 -21.22
CA LYS A 41 7.22 5.50 -19.92
C LYS A 41 6.79 4.30 -19.10
N GLU A 42 7.74 3.69 -18.43
CA GLU A 42 7.45 2.70 -17.39
C GLU A 42 6.79 3.40 -16.20
N VAL A 43 5.72 2.80 -15.67
CA VAL A 43 5.01 3.29 -14.48
C VAL A 43 5.12 2.23 -13.39
N ILE A 44 5.66 2.62 -12.23
CA ILE A 44 5.86 1.73 -11.08
C ILE A 44 5.18 2.30 -9.83
N PHE A 45 4.86 1.44 -8.88
CA PHE A 45 4.45 1.88 -7.54
C PHE A 45 5.66 1.91 -6.63
N THR A 46 6.10 3.08 -6.23
CA THR A 46 7.16 3.22 -5.21
C THR A 46 6.61 3.21 -3.80
N GLU A 47 5.30 3.42 -3.64
CA GLU A 47 4.61 3.21 -2.37
C GLU A 47 3.18 2.72 -2.60
N CYS A 48 2.85 1.61 -1.98
CA CYS A 48 1.50 1.11 -1.79
C CYS A 48 1.47 0.20 -0.56
N GLY A 49 0.40 0.23 0.21
CA GLY A 49 0.37 -0.50 1.47
C GLY A 49 -1.01 -0.55 2.10
N TRP A 50 -1.10 -1.21 3.26
CA TRP A 50 -2.31 -1.35 4.06
C TRP A 50 -1.96 -1.30 5.55
N ALA A 51 -2.49 -0.33 6.28
CA ALA A 51 -2.25 -0.22 7.72
C ALA A 51 -3.00 -1.32 8.50
N THR A 52 -2.40 -1.77 9.61
CA THR A 52 -2.97 -2.84 10.45
C THR A 52 -3.71 -2.33 11.67
N MET A 53 -3.69 -1.03 11.92
CA MET A 53 -4.43 -0.36 13.00
C MET A 53 -4.83 1.05 12.59
N SER A 54 -5.94 1.54 13.11
CA SER A 54 -6.39 2.93 12.96
C SER A 54 -7.24 3.38 14.14
N ASN A 55 -7.12 4.65 14.46
CA ASN A 55 -7.93 5.37 15.46
C ASN A 55 -9.22 5.99 14.88
N ASN A 56 -9.64 5.59 13.69
CA ASN A 56 -10.77 6.16 12.92
C ASN A 56 -10.59 7.63 12.47
N LYS A 57 -9.40 8.19 12.58
CA LYS A 57 -9.10 9.52 12.03
C LYS A 57 -8.48 9.36 10.66
N GLY A 58 -9.25 9.60 9.61
CA GLY A 58 -8.83 9.47 8.22
C GLY A 58 -8.98 8.08 7.61
N MET A 59 -8.80 7.01 8.38
CA MET A 59 -8.98 5.62 7.94
C MET A 59 -9.91 4.86 8.89
N SER A 60 -10.72 3.95 8.34
CA SER A 60 -11.60 3.10 9.13
C SER A 60 -10.81 2.07 9.94
N SER A 61 -11.02 2.02 11.26
CA SER A 61 -10.45 0.99 12.13
C SER A 61 -10.99 -0.42 11.80
N ALA A 62 -12.19 -0.52 11.24
CA ALA A 62 -12.75 -1.78 10.80
C ALA A 62 -12.02 -2.35 9.57
N GLN A 63 -11.40 -1.50 8.76
CA GLN A 63 -10.62 -1.89 7.59
C GLN A 63 -9.13 -2.07 7.91
N ALA A 64 -8.60 -1.42 8.94
CA ALA A 64 -7.18 -1.47 9.31
C ALA A 64 -6.90 -2.65 10.25
N ASN A 65 -6.53 -3.79 9.68
CA ASN A 65 -6.17 -5.01 10.42
C ASN A 65 -5.22 -5.89 9.60
N GLU A 66 -4.56 -6.85 10.26
CA GLU A 66 -3.57 -7.72 9.62
C GLU A 66 -4.18 -8.66 8.55
N GLU A 67 -5.42 -9.14 8.73
CA GLU A 67 -6.07 -10.02 7.76
C GLU A 67 -6.32 -9.28 6.45
N TYR A 68 -6.73 -8.02 6.52
CA TYR A 68 -6.94 -7.18 5.34
C TYR A 68 -5.63 -6.72 4.72
N GLN A 69 -4.58 -6.52 5.52
CA GLN A 69 -3.23 -6.30 4.98
C GLN A 69 -2.78 -7.49 4.13
N VAL A 70 -2.95 -8.73 4.61
CA VAL A 70 -2.67 -9.95 3.83
C VAL A 70 -3.46 -9.97 2.54
N LYS A 71 -4.78 -9.79 2.61
CA LYS A 71 -5.67 -9.82 1.45
C LYS A 71 -5.27 -8.78 0.40
N TYR A 72 -4.93 -7.58 0.85
CA TYR A 72 -4.47 -6.50 -0.03
C TYR A 72 -3.15 -6.86 -0.71
N ILE A 73 -2.12 -7.24 0.06
CA ILE A 73 -0.78 -7.54 -0.45
C ILE A 73 -0.82 -8.72 -1.43
N GLU A 74 -1.52 -9.81 -1.10
CA GLU A 74 -1.65 -10.97 -1.99
C GLU A 74 -2.32 -10.59 -3.33
N SER A 75 -3.39 -9.82 -3.29
CA SER A 75 -4.11 -9.40 -4.50
C SER A 75 -3.28 -8.45 -5.37
N LEU A 76 -2.63 -7.47 -4.75
CA LEU A 76 -1.75 -6.52 -5.42
C LEU A 76 -0.58 -7.24 -6.09
N TRP A 77 0.10 -8.12 -5.35
CA TRP A 77 1.29 -8.83 -5.83
C TRP A 77 0.98 -9.78 -6.98
N LYS A 78 -0.14 -10.50 -6.88
CA LYS A 78 -0.60 -11.40 -7.95
C LYS A 78 -0.85 -10.63 -9.24
N TRP A 79 -1.53 -9.50 -9.15
CA TRP A 79 -1.79 -8.64 -10.30
C TRP A 79 -0.49 -8.04 -10.86
N ALA A 80 0.33 -7.44 -10.00
CA ALA A 80 1.58 -6.80 -10.42
C ALA A 80 2.50 -7.78 -11.17
N LYS A 81 2.60 -9.03 -10.68
CA LYS A 81 3.34 -10.09 -11.39
C LYS A 81 2.73 -10.45 -12.74
N SER A 82 1.41 -10.50 -12.86
CA SER A 82 0.75 -10.85 -14.13
C SER A 82 0.92 -9.78 -15.21
N GLU A 83 1.10 -8.54 -14.81
CA GLU A 83 1.26 -7.37 -15.70
C GLU A 83 2.70 -6.88 -15.82
N ASP A 84 3.66 -7.56 -15.17
CA ASP A 84 5.08 -7.16 -15.10
C ASP A 84 5.28 -5.73 -14.55
N ILE A 85 4.51 -5.37 -13.51
CA ILE A 85 4.57 -4.07 -12.86
C ILE A 85 5.40 -4.16 -11.59
N GLN A 86 6.35 -3.24 -11.41
CA GLN A 86 7.14 -3.15 -10.18
C GLN A 86 6.33 -2.47 -9.08
N VAL A 87 6.30 -3.10 -7.90
CA VAL A 87 5.63 -2.56 -6.71
C VAL A 87 6.55 -2.64 -5.50
N PHE A 88 6.56 -1.59 -4.70
CA PHE A 88 7.24 -1.51 -3.42
C PHE A 88 6.20 -1.33 -2.32
N ILE A 89 6.17 -2.29 -1.41
CA ILE A 89 5.21 -2.27 -0.31
C ILE A 89 5.67 -1.28 0.77
N PHE A 90 4.84 -0.35 1.10
CA PHE A 90 5.00 0.54 2.24
C PHE A 90 4.25 -0.05 3.44
N GLU A 91 4.97 -0.60 4.44
CA GLU A 91 6.41 -0.54 4.59
C GLU A 91 6.95 -1.81 5.30
N ALA A 92 8.27 -1.90 5.54
CA ALA A 92 8.85 -3.09 6.17
C ALA A 92 8.48 -3.19 7.65
N PHE A 93 8.65 -2.12 8.43
CA PHE A 93 8.49 -2.10 9.88
C PHE A 93 7.49 -1.04 10.33
N ASP A 94 6.77 -1.32 11.42
CA ASP A 94 6.01 -0.30 12.11
C ASP A 94 6.93 0.80 12.64
N GLU A 95 6.47 2.05 12.59
CA GLU A 95 7.25 3.22 12.96
C GLU A 95 6.55 4.01 14.08
N PRO A 96 6.74 3.66 15.36
CA PRO A 96 6.01 4.24 16.50
C PRO A 96 6.25 5.74 16.70
N TRP A 97 7.30 6.29 16.09
CA TRP A 97 7.63 7.72 16.14
C TRP A 97 6.85 8.59 15.15
N LYS A 98 6.14 7.99 14.18
CA LYS A 98 5.34 8.74 13.20
C LYS A 98 4.04 9.27 13.81
N GLY A 99 3.58 10.40 13.25
CA GLY A 99 2.30 10.99 13.60
C GLY A 99 2.26 11.60 15.01
N SER A 100 1.14 11.43 15.71
CA SER A 100 0.89 11.96 17.06
C SER A 100 1.30 10.99 18.18
N ASP A 101 1.03 11.39 19.44
CA ASP A 101 1.24 10.52 20.61
C ASP A 101 0.20 9.38 20.74
N ASP A 102 -0.84 9.37 19.89
CA ASP A 102 -1.84 8.30 19.84
C ASP A 102 -1.21 7.01 19.28
N SER A 103 -1.12 5.99 20.12
CA SER A 103 -0.53 4.70 19.75
C SER A 103 -1.31 3.93 18.66
N SER A 104 -2.58 4.28 18.46
CA SER A 104 -3.46 3.66 17.45
C SER A 104 -3.52 4.45 16.13
N GLU A 105 -2.71 5.50 15.99
CA GLU A 105 -2.63 6.25 14.75
C GLU A 105 -2.11 5.39 13.60
N PRO A 106 -2.80 5.37 12.45
CA PRO A 106 -2.46 4.48 11.33
C PRO A 106 -1.05 4.66 10.78
N GLU A 107 -0.48 5.87 10.84
CA GLU A 107 0.89 6.15 10.38
C GLU A 107 1.97 5.29 11.07
N LYS A 108 1.66 4.73 12.24
CA LYS A 108 2.57 3.87 13.00
C LYS A 108 2.50 2.39 12.60
N HIS A 109 1.53 1.98 11.76
CA HIS A 109 1.12 0.58 11.62
C HIS A 109 1.08 0.08 10.17
N TRP A 110 1.93 0.61 9.29
CA TRP A 110 2.02 0.17 7.89
C TRP A 110 2.93 -1.03 7.67
N GLY A 111 3.77 -1.36 8.65
CA GLY A 111 4.77 -2.42 8.54
C GLY A 111 4.18 -3.81 8.29
N ILE A 112 4.93 -4.66 7.58
CA ILE A 112 4.72 -6.12 7.55
C ILE A 112 5.41 -6.82 8.72
N TYR A 113 6.24 -6.08 9.43
CA TYR A 113 6.80 -6.43 10.74
C TYR A 113 6.35 -5.42 11.79
N ASN A 114 6.24 -5.89 13.02
CA ASN A 114 6.13 -5.03 14.19
C ASN A 114 7.46 -4.30 14.46
N VAL A 115 7.42 -3.30 15.34
CA VAL A 115 8.59 -2.50 15.72
C VAL A 115 9.74 -3.34 16.31
N ASP A 116 9.40 -4.41 17.03
CA ASP A 116 10.35 -5.38 17.61
C ASP A 116 10.84 -6.44 16.60
N ARG A 117 10.47 -6.27 15.30
CA ARG A 117 10.79 -7.15 14.18
C ARG A 117 10.11 -8.51 14.21
N THR A 118 9.12 -8.72 15.08
CA THR A 118 8.24 -9.87 14.95
C THR A 118 7.36 -9.75 13.70
N ARG A 119 7.08 -10.87 13.08
CA ARG A 119 6.35 -10.93 11.80
C ARG A 119 4.86 -10.71 12.02
N LYS A 120 4.25 -9.89 11.18
CA LYS A 120 2.79 -9.86 11.04
C LYS A 120 2.32 -10.94 10.07
N LEU A 121 1.00 -11.10 9.92
CA LEU A 121 0.40 -12.14 9.05
C LEU A 121 0.78 -11.99 7.58
N ALA A 122 1.07 -10.78 7.12
CA ALA A 122 1.42 -10.49 5.72
C ALA A 122 2.84 -10.96 5.32
N TRP A 123 3.68 -11.32 6.29
CA TRP A 123 5.03 -11.81 6.01
C TRP A 123 5.02 -13.05 5.12
N GLY A 124 5.81 -13.00 4.05
CA GLY A 124 5.94 -14.13 3.11
C GLY A 124 4.74 -14.34 2.18
N ARG A 125 3.83 -13.36 2.09
CA ARG A 125 2.65 -13.42 1.21
C ARG A 125 2.84 -12.69 -0.13
N ALA A 126 3.92 -11.93 -0.24
CA ALA A 126 4.29 -11.23 -1.47
C ALA A 126 5.11 -12.12 -2.42
#